data_8ed74794bda99d3565076bd774c56329
#
_entry.id   8ed74794bda99d3565076bd774c56329
#
_cell.length_a   1.000
_cell.length_b   1.000
_cell.length_c   1.000
_cell.angle_alpha   90.00
_cell.angle_beta   90.00
_cell.angle_gamma   90.00
#
_symmetry.space_group_name_H-M   'P 1'
#
loop_
_entity.id
_entity.type
_entity.pdbx_description
1 polymer ?
#
loop_
_entity_poly.entity_id
_entity_poly.type
_entity_poly.pdbx_seq_one_letter_code
_entity_poly.pdbx_strand_id
1 'polypeptide(L)'
;MYKRQVYASSLNPDALLYRRKHNLIDYDERMAILLQRVTGRWCGRYFYPDIGGVGFSQNPFAWSPEIRPEDGFLRLVTGLSLHAVERVARDYPRLVALSHPHLRPENTLADKRRFSQRSMAVIDRQTQELVTVPTDDGLSECGPLLSLVAERDVGDSLVPVPPRAVPQPGDHLVVTFDGLTRDAAFVGLMRDTLQRLESVYGNPMNLEFAVNIEWPDAPVEAATPPPPVYHLHILECRPLYQRNLAESGPDPAPLRDKHRLFAMPSLLPSAAVEQITYLVFIDPAPYYHLPEGDERQRVADRVPALNDRLPASHFGLIGPGRWGSLDSRLSVPVTYSDICNSKLLVEISPPYTPPPELAYGTDFYEDVVEAGIVVVGIQPGQEGSEMDWELLRGSPNHLAEFVPEAADLAPVIRVIDLRAAAGSPLRIVIDNETNEVVACFEE
;
A
#
# COMPACT_ATOMS: atom_id res chain seq x y z
N MET A 1 20.83 20.34 0.39
CA MET A 1 19.37 20.57 0.38
C MET A 1 18.66 19.63 1.33
N TYR A 2 18.80 18.33 1.20
CA TYR A 2 18.11 17.29 2.01
C TYR A 2 18.27 17.42 3.54
N LYS A 3 19.46 17.73 4.08
CA LYS A 3 19.66 17.91 5.53
C LYS A 3 18.71 18.93 6.16
N ARG A 4 18.43 20.04 5.47
CA ARG A 4 17.52 21.07 5.97
C ARG A 4 16.06 20.58 5.96
N GLN A 5 15.68 19.73 4.99
CA GLN A 5 14.36 19.14 4.91
C GLN A 5 14.13 18.15 6.06
N VAL A 6 15.13 17.32 6.38
CA VAL A 6 15.06 16.41 7.55
C VAL A 6 14.85 17.20 8.84
N TYR A 7 15.59 18.30 9.07
CA TYR A 7 15.35 19.14 10.25
C TYR A 7 13.99 19.84 10.22
N ALA A 8 13.53 20.26 9.05
CA ALA A 8 12.25 20.95 8.90
C ALA A 8 11.04 20.02 9.08
N SER A 9 11.20 18.70 8.86
CA SER A 9 10.10 17.73 8.98
C SER A 9 9.55 17.65 10.41
N SER A 10 10.37 17.92 11.44
CA SER A 10 9.91 17.97 12.83
C SER A 10 8.90 19.10 13.11
N LEU A 11 8.79 20.07 12.21
CA LEU A 11 7.88 21.22 12.30
C LEU A 11 6.69 21.12 11.34
N ASN A 12 6.52 19.99 10.67
CA ASN A 12 5.36 19.81 9.81
C ASN A 12 4.07 19.63 10.65
N PRO A 13 2.87 19.87 10.10
CA PRO A 13 1.62 19.77 10.84
C PRO A 13 1.41 18.41 11.51
N ASP A 14 1.74 17.31 10.85
CA ASP A 14 1.57 15.96 11.39
C ASP A 14 2.47 15.71 12.59
N ALA A 15 3.76 16.09 12.52
CA ALA A 15 4.70 15.98 13.63
C ALA A 15 4.27 16.85 14.83
N LEU A 16 3.80 18.08 14.59
CA LEU A 16 3.32 18.96 15.66
C LEU A 16 2.04 18.42 16.29
N LEU A 17 1.14 17.86 15.50
CA LEU A 17 -0.08 17.24 15.99
C LEU A 17 0.21 15.99 16.84
N TYR A 18 1.11 15.13 16.37
CA TYR A 18 1.60 13.97 17.12
C TYR A 18 2.14 14.39 18.48
N ARG A 19 3.09 15.35 18.50
CA ARG A 19 3.68 15.87 19.73
C ARG A 19 2.63 16.44 20.67
N ARG A 20 1.65 17.17 20.15
CA ARG A 20 0.55 17.71 20.97
C ARG A 20 -0.29 16.60 21.60
N LYS A 21 -0.66 15.57 20.83
CA LYS A 21 -1.47 14.43 21.32
C LYS A 21 -0.75 13.63 22.41
N HIS A 22 0.57 13.53 22.32
CA HIS A 22 1.39 12.78 23.27
C HIS A 22 2.01 13.64 24.37
N ASN A 23 1.60 14.92 24.50
CA ASN A 23 2.15 15.88 25.48
C ASN A 23 3.68 16.09 25.34
N LEU A 24 4.19 16.06 24.12
CA LEU A 24 5.61 16.21 23.79
C LEU A 24 5.96 17.60 23.21
N ILE A 25 5.03 18.58 23.22
CA ILE A 25 5.26 19.91 22.63
C ILE A 25 6.47 20.62 23.26
N ASP A 26 6.60 20.53 24.58
CA ASP A 26 7.69 21.19 25.34
C ASP A 26 8.94 20.30 25.47
N TYR A 27 8.92 19.11 24.84
CA TYR A 27 10.06 18.20 24.88
C TYR A 27 11.15 18.65 23.91
N ASP A 28 12.42 18.66 24.36
CA ASP A 28 13.58 19.01 23.53
C ASP A 28 13.85 17.88 22.51
N GLU A 29 13.33 18.04 21.31
CA GLU A 29 13.50 17.07 20.23
C GLU A 29 14.84 17.27 19.53
N ARG A 30 15.68 16.25 19.59
CA ARG A 30 17.00 16.26 18.96
C ARG A 30 16.99 15.38 17.72
N MET A 31 16.89 16.03 16.57
CA MET A 31 16.94 15.34 15.28
C MET A 31 18.33 14.76 14.99
N ALA A 32 18.39 13.47 14.75
CA ALA A 32 19.56 12.80 14.19
C ALA A 32 19.40 12.58 12.68
N ILE A 33 20.52 12.57 11.96
CA ILE A 33 20.54 12.29 10.53
C ILE A 33 21.35 11.02 10.31
N LEU A 34 20.70 9.98 9.77
CA LEU A 34 21.37 8.78 9.30
C LEU A 34 21.83 8.98 7.86
N LEU A 35 23.09 8.72 7.59
CA LEU A 35 23.68 8.72 6.24
C LEU A 35 24.06 7.29 5.87
N GLN A 36 23.42 6.75 4.86
CA GLN A 36 23.71 5.42 4.34
C GLN A 36 24.30 5.50 2.93
N ARG A 37 25.24 4.60 2.64
CA ARG A 37 25.73 4.43 1.28
C ARG A 37 24.65 3.76 0.44
N VAL A 38 24.33 4.35 -0.70
CA VAL A 38 23.42 3.70 -1.66
C VAL A 38 24.11 2.45 -2.20
N THR A 39 23.46 1.31 -2.03
CA THR A 39 23.92 0.04 -2.61
C THR A 39 23.42 -0.11 -4.03
N GLY A 40 24.14 -0.85 -4.86
CA GLY A 40 23.79 -1.07 -6.26
C GLY A 40 25.02 -1.33 -7.13
N ARG A 41 24.75 -1.43 -8.42
CA ARG A 41 25.79 -1.54 -9.46
C ARG A 41 25.45 -0.67 -10.67
N TRP A 42 26.44 -0.39 -11.47
CA TRP A 42 26.23 0.28 -12.74
C TRP A 42 25.70 -0.69 -13.80
N CYS A 43 24.56 -0.33 -14.36
CA CYS A 43 23.96 -0.96 -15.51
C CYS A 43 23.97 0.10 -16.63
N GLY A 44 24.97 0.05 -17.50
CA GLY A 44 25.18 1.09 -18.49
C GLY A 44 25.33 2.48 -17.86
N ARG A 45 24.38 3.34 -18.17
CA ARG A 45 24.29 4.72 -17.67
C ARG A 45 23.80 4.82 -16.22
N TYR A 46 23.04 3.83 -15.73
CA TYR A 46 22.28 3.95 -14.49
C TYR A 46 22.88 3.12 -13.35
N PHE A 47 22.82 3.68 -12.13
CA PHE A 47 23.25 2.98 -10.92
C PHE A 47 22.02 2.69 -10.03
N TYR A 48 21.84 1.42 -9.66
CA TYR A 48 20.76 0.95 -8.80
C TYR A 48 21.03 -0.47 -8.28
N PRO A 49 20.35 -0.90 -7.17
CA PRO A 49 20.36 -2.30 -6.75
C PRO A 49 19.55 -3.14 -7.74
N ASP A 50 19.89 -4.40 -7.88
CA ASP A 50 19.18 -5.31 -8.77
C ASP A 50 17.69 -5.42 -8.41
N ILE A 51 17.40 -5.45 -7.10
CA ILE A 51 16.05 -5.51 -6.55
C ILE A 51 15.97 -4.54 -5.38
N GLY A 52 14.89 -3.78 -5.32
CA GLY A 52 14.47 -3.01 -4.18
C GLY A 52 13.11 -3.49 -3.69
N GLY A 53 12.79 -3.26 -2.44
CA GLY A 53 11.49 -3.64 -1.96
C GLY A 53 11.22 -3.34 -0.50
N VAL A 54 9.98 -3.66 -0.12
CA VAL A 54 9.51 -3.67 1.26
C VAL A 54 9.03 -5.07 1.61
N GLY A 55 9.42 -5.56 2.75
CA GLY A 55 9.00 -6.85 3.29
C GLY A 55 8.26 -6.68 4.61
N PHE A 56 7.22 -7.46 4.80
CA PHE A 56 6.44 -7.51 6.02
C PHE A 56 6.45 -8.94 6.56
N SER A 57 6.66 -9.10 7.86
CA SER A 57 6.65 -10.43 8.46
C SER A 57 5.24 -11.03 8.55
N GLN A 58 4.21 -10.18 8.44
CA GLN A 58 2.81 -10.60 8.34
C GLN A 58 2.16 -10.04 7.08
N ASN A 59 1.27 -10.82 6.48
CA ASN A 59 0.56 -10.46 5.25
C ASN A 59 -0.90 -10.11 5.56
N PRO A 60 -1.32 -8.84 5.35
CA PRO A 60 -2.71 -8.44 5.56
C PRO A 60 -3.62 -8.71 4.35
N PHE A 61 -3.08 -9.23 3.23
CA PHE A 61 -3.79 -9.33 1.96
C PHE A 61 -4.19 -10.76 1.62
N ALA A 62 -5.50 -11.01 1.53
CA ALA A 62 -6.09 -12.30 1.20
C ALA A 62 -6.56 -12.34 -0.26
N TRP A 63 -5.64 -12.47 -1.25
CA TRP A 63 -6.04 -12.66 -2.65
C TRP A 63 -6.20 -14.14 -3.06
N SER A 64 -5.90 -15.07 -2.15
CA SER A 64 -6.15 -16.49 -2.28
C SER A 64 -6.39 -17.09 -0.90
N PRO A 65 -7.30 -18.09 -0.76
CA PRO A 65 -7.54 -18.80 0.49
C PRO A 65 -6.32 -19.57 1.03
N GLU A 66 -5.32 -19.81 0.17
CA GLU A 66 -4.10 -20.55 0.52
C GLU A 66 -3.08 -19.65 1.24
N ILE A 67 -3.25 -18.33 1.17
CA ILE A 67 -2.33 -17.36 1.76
C ILE A 67 -2.64 -17.19 3.24
N ARG A 68 -1.60 -17.27 4.08
CA ARG A 68 -1.68 -17.11 5.51
C ARG A 68 -0.99 -15.83 5.98
N PRO A 69 -1.52 -15.16 7.03
CA PRO A 69 -0.94 -13.92 7.56
C PRO A 69 0.52 -14.08 7.97
N GLU A 70 0.84 -15.16 8.68
CA GLU A 70 2.15 -15.44 9.28
C GLU A 70 3.26 -15.76 8.28
N ASP A 71 2.93 -15.92 6.99
CA ASP A 71 3.92 -16.33 5.98
C ASP A 71 4.73 -15.16 5.40
N GLY A 72 4.36 -13.95 5.74
CA GLY A 72 5.03 -12.75 5.27
C GLY A 72 4.67 -12.35 3.84
N PHE A 73 5.09 -11.15 3.50
CA PHE A 73 4.69 -10.48 2.26
C PHE A 73 5.80 -9.56 1.74
N LEU A 74 5.96 -9.48 0.42
CA LEU A 74 6.91 -8.56 -0.21
C LEU A 74 6.23 -7.68 -1.25
N ARG A 75 6.70 -6.44 -1.35
CA ARG A 75 6.54 -5.57 -2.51
C ARG A 75 7.88 -5.45 -3.19
N LEU A 76 7.99 -5.92 -4.43
CA LEU A 76 9.26 -5.94 -5.18
C LEU A 76 9.23 -4.93 -6.32
N VAL A 77 10.33 -4.22 -6.49
CA VAL A 77 10.62 -3.36 -7.63
C VAL A 77 12.05 -3.61 -8.12
N THR A 78 12.32 -3.33 -9.38
CA THR A 78 13.70 -3.17 -9.87
C THR A 78 14.08 -1.70 -9.80
N GLY A 79 15.35 -1.41 -9.50
CA GLY A 79 15.80 -0.05 -9.19
C GLY A 79 15.82 0.26 -7.69
N LEU A 80 15.89 1.53 -7.34
CA LEU A 80 15.80 1.99 -5.96
C LEU A 80 14.40 1.72 -5.38
N SER A 81 14.33 1.39 -4.09
CA SER A 81 13.10 0.94 -3.41
C SER A 81 11.95 1.97 -3.34
N LEU A 82 12.17 3.21 -3.78
CA LEU A 82 11.22 4.31 -3.68
C LEU A 82 9.81 3.93 -4.18
N HIS A 83 9.71 3.27 -5.34
CA HIS A 83 8.42 2.87 -5.92
C HIS A 83 7.77 1.67 -5.19
N ALA A 84 8.47 1.00 -4.28
CA ALA A 84 7.89 -0.01 -3.40
C ALA A 84 7.23 0.61 -2.16
N VAL A 85 7.74 1.76 -1.72
CA VAL A 85 7.25 2.53 -0.58
C VAL A 85 6.21 3.54 -1.03
N GLU A 86 6.61 4.45 -1.93
CA GLU A 86 5.75 5.48 -2.50
C GLU A 86 5.06 4.98 -3.76
N ARG A 87 3.74 5.00 -3.71
CA ARG A 87 2.94 4.61 -4.87
C ARG A 87 3.01 5.66 -5.96
N VAL A 88 3.40 5.25 -7.16
CA VAL A 88 3.36 6.08 -8.37
C VAL A 88 2.17 5.64 -9.23
N ALA A 89 1.36 6.58 -9.72
CA ALA A 89 0.21 6.25 -10.53
C ALA A 89 0.61 5.48 -11.80
N ARG A 90 -0.12 4.41 -12.10
CA ARG A 90 0.10 3.50 -13.23
C ARG A 90 1.42 2.73 -13.17
N ASP A 91 2.04 2.68 -11.99
CA ASP A 91 3.24 1.89 -11.73
C ASP A 91 2.99 0.98 -10.52
N TYR A 92 3.29 -0.31 -10.63
CA TYR A 92 2.84 -1.31 -9.68
C TYR A 92 3.99 -2.22 -9.24
N PRO A 93 4.32 -2.25 -7.94
CA PRO A 93 5.27 -3.22 -7.42
C PRO A 93 4.68 -4.64 -7.54
N ARG A 94 5.55 -5.63 -7.68
CA ARG A 94 5.13 -7.03 -7.61
C ARG A 94 4.81 -7.41 -6.17
N LEU A 95 3.59 -7.86 -5.94
CA LEU A 95 3.14 -8.37 -4.65
C LEU A 95 3.43 -9.87 -4.54
N VAL A 96 4.08 -10.30 -3.46
CA VAL A 96 4.50 -11.69 -3.25
C VAL A 96 4.13 -12.15 -1.85
N ALA A 97 3.25 -13.14 -1.73
CA ALA A 97 3.06 -13.87 -0.49
C ALA A 97 4.15 -14.93 -0.35
N LEU A 98 4.94 -14.90 0.71
CA LEU A 98 6.11 -15.78 0.87
C LEU A 98 5.73 -17.25 1.08
N SER A 99 4.49 -17.55 1.49
CA SER A 99 3.97 -18.93 1.52
C SER A 99 3.77 -19.51 0.12
N HIS A 100 3.28 -18.69 -0.80
CA HIS A 100 2.92 -19.08 -2.16
C HIS A 100 3.42 -18.04 -3.18
N PRO A 101 4.76 -17.92 -3.38
CA PRO A 101 5.36 -16.81 -4.12
C PRO A 101 5.00 -16.78 -5.60
N HIS A 102 4.48 -17.90 -6.14
CA HIS A 102 3.99 -18.00 -7.52
C HIS A 102 2.54 -17.52 -7.69
N LEU A 103 1.75 -17.48 -6.60
CA LEU A 103 0.40 -16.95 -6.67
C LEU A 103 0.43 -15.44 -6.90
N ARG A 104 -0.39 -15.02 -7.83
CA ARG A 104 -0.51 -13.61 -8.22
C ARG A 104 -1.94 -13.14 -8.04
N PRO A 105 -2.12 -11.87 -7.64
CA PRO A 105 -3.45 -11.27 -7.72
C PRO A 105 -3.91 -11.03 -9.17
N GLU A 106 -2.96 -10.87 -10.12
CA GLU A 106 -3.26 -10.69 -11.54
C GLU A 106 -3.53 -12.04 -12.20
N ASN A 107 -4.81 -12.27 -12.56
CA ASN A 107 -5.27 -13.56 -13.10
C ASN A 107 -5.16 -13.70 -14.62
N THR A 108 -5.04 -12.58 -15.34
CA THR A 108 -4.98 -12.58 -16.81
C THR A 108 -3.66 -12.00 -17.32
N LEU A 109 -3.34 -12.32 -18.58
CA LEU A 109 -2.20 -11.72 -19.27
C LEU A 109 -2.33 -10.19 -19.39
N ALA A 110 -3.55 -9.71 -19.63
CA ALA A 110 -3.84 -8.28 -19.69
C ALA A 110 -3.58 -7.60 -18.34
N ASP A 111 -3.95 -8.25 -17.22
CA ASP A 111 -3.70 -7.74 -15.89
C ASP A 111 -2.20 -7.73 -15.57
N LYS A 112 -1.46 -8.79 -15.90
CA LYS A 112 0.00 -8.83 -15.72
C LYS A 112 0.70 -7.67 -16.44
N ARG A 113 0.28 -7.35 -17.67
CA ARG A 113 0.79 -6.20 -18.42
C ARG A 113 0.39 -4.86 -17.80
N ARG A 114 -0.86 -4.77 -17.36
CA ARG A 114 -1.43 -3.55 -16.81
C ARG A 114 -0.83 -3.19 -15.46
N PHE A 115 -0.67 -4.19 -14.59
CA PHE A 115 -0.27 -4.04 -13.20
C PHE A 115 1.18 -4.48 -12.94
N SER A 116 2.06 -4.22 -13.88
CA SER A 116 3.50 -4.38 -13.75
C SER A 116 4.18 -3.03 -13.54
N GLN A 117 5.41 -3.07 -13.03
CA GLN A 117 6.27 -1.92 -12.92
C GLN A 117 6.65 -1.42 -14.33
N ARG A 118 6.54 -0.12 -14.57
CA ARG A 118 6.81 0.53 -15.85
C ARG A 118 7.91 1.56 -15.78
N SER A 119 8.21 2.04 -14.60
CA SER A 119 9.27 2.99 -14.35
C SER A 119 10.11 2.57 -13.17
N MET A 120 11.34 3.04 -13.12
CA MET A 120 12.27 2.74 -12.05
C MET A 120 13.05 3.97 -11.63
N ALA A 121 13.26 4.11 -10.32
CA ALA A 121 14.10 5.15 -9.76
C ALA A 121 15.56 4.70 -9.81
N VAL A 122 16.44 5.54 -10.38
CA VAL A 122 17.84 5.24 -10.61
C VAL A 122 18.71 6.48 -10.41
N ILE A 123 20.01 6.30 -10.18
CA ILE A 123 20.97 7.41 -10.21
C ILE A 123 21.60 7.45 -11.58
N ASP A 124 21.44 8.58 -12.27
CA ASP A 124 22.00 8.81 -13.59
C ASP A 124 23.48 9.23 -13.49
N ARG A 125 24.36 8.55 -14.23
CA ARG A 125 25.81 8.83 -14.26
C ARG A 125 26.14 10.20 -14.83
N GLN A 126 25.34 10.69 -15.77
CA GLN A 126 25.64 11.95 -16.48
C GLN A 126 25.23 13.17 -15.64
N THR A 127 24.04 13.12 -15.04
CA THR A 127 23.52 14.21 -14.21
C THR A 127 23.93 14.10 -12.76
N GLN A 128 24.33 12.92 -12.30
CA GLN A 128 24.57 12.58 -10.89
C GLN A 128 23.34 12.84 -9.99
N GLU A 129 22.15 12.72 -10.58
CA GLU A 129 20.88 12.94 -9.91
C GLU A 129 20.05 11.66 -9.86
N LEU A 130 19.13 11.64 -8.89
CA LEU A 130 18.05 10.67 -8.85
C LEU A 130 17.04 11.01 -9.93
N VAL A 131 16.78 10.07 -10.84
CA VAL A 131 15.84 10.21 -11.94
C VAL A 131 14.91 9.00 -12.01
N THR A 132 13.74 9.20 -12.60
CA THR A 132 12.82 8.11 -12.93
C THR A 132 12.90 7.86 -14.44
N VAL A 133 13.11 6.60 -14.81
CA VAL A 133 13.24 6.17 -16.21
C VAL A 133 12.29 5.02 -16.50
N PRO A 134 11.85 4.83 -17.77
CA PRO A 134 11.14 3.62 -18.18
C PRO A 134 11.94 2.36 -17.85
N THR A 135 11.25 1.27 -17.46
CA THR A 135 11.92 -0.02 -17.17
C THR A 135 12.68 -0.57 -18.37
N ASP A 136 12.17 -0.38 -19.59
CA ASP A 136 12.84 -0.83 -20.82
C ASP A 136 14.22 -0.15 -20.98
N ASP A 137 14.32 1.14 -20.68
CA ASP A 137 15.57 1.89 -20.73
C ASP A 137 16.52 1.46 -19.60
N GLY A 138 16.00 1.37 -18.38
CA GLY A 138 16.79 1.02 -17.19
C GLY A 138 17.35 -0.40 -17.22
N LEU A 139 16.63 -1.33 -17.82
CA LEU A 139 16.99 -2.75 -17.88
C LEU A 139 17.72 -3.16 -19.17
N SER A 140 17.87 -2.26 -20.14
CA SER A 140 18.41 -2.55 -21.47
C SER A 140 19.82 -3.19 -21.46
N GLU A 141 20.65 -2.84 -20.49
CA GLU A 141 22.04 -3.33 -20.37
C GLU A 141 22.28 -4.28 -19.18
N CYS A 142 21.20 -4.80 -18.55
CA CYS A 142 21.30 -5.53 -17.29
C CYS A 142 21.52 -7.04 -17.39
N GLY A 143 21.63 -7.57 -18.60
CA GLY A 143 22.04 -8.95 -18.88
C GLY A 143 21.29 -10.02 -18.05
N PRO A 144 22.00 -10.77 -17.16
CA PRO A 144 21.39 -11.87 -16.45
C PRO A 144 20.22 -11.51 -15.52
N LEU A 145 20.16 -10.26 -15.02
CA LEU A 145 19.08 -9.79 -14.16
C LEU A 145 17.71 -9.95 -14.82
N LEU A 146 17.64 -9.72 -16.14
CA LEU A 146 16.39 -9.81 -16.90
C LEU A 146 15.70 -11.16 -16.73
N SER A 147 16.46 -12.25 -16.64
CA SER A 147 15.88 -13.60 -16.47
C SER A 147 15.15 -13.79 -15.15
N LEU A 148 15.43 -12.95 -14.16
CA LEU A 148 14.80 -13.00 -12.84
C LEU A 148 13.63 -12.02 -12.72
N VAL A 149 13.76 -10.82 -13.32
CA VAL A 149 12.83 -9.72 -13.05
C VAL A 149 11.82 -9.49 -14.17
N ALA A 150 12.10 -9.91 -15.41
CA ALA A 150 11.25 -9.59 -16.55
C ALA A 150 10.95 -10.77 -17.46
N GLU A 151 9.86 -10.66 -18.20
CA GLU A 151 9.48 -11.52 -19.31
C GLU A 151 9.32 -10.66 -20.57
N ARG A 152 9.57 -11.27 -21.75
CA ARG A 152 9.35 -10.62 -23.04
C ARG A 152 7.91 -10.79 -23.48
N ASP A 153 7.29 -9.68 -23.82
CA ASP A 153 5.95 -9.68 -24.41
C ASP A 153 6.02 -10.03 -25.92
N VAL A 154 5.41 -11.15 -26.30
CA VAL A 154 5.33 -11.59 -27.69
C VAL A 154 3.91 -11.48 -28.26
N GLY A 155 3.05 -10.68 -27.62
CA GLY A 155 1.67 -10.44 -28.03
C GLY A 155 0.68 -11.39 -27.36
N ASP A 156 0.73 -12.67 -27.66
CA ASP A 156 -0.21 -13.67 -27.12
C ASP A 156 0.24 -14.26 -25.78
N SER A 157 1.49 -14.03 -25.38
CA SER A 157 2.07 -14.57 -24.15
C SER A 157 3.23 -13.72 -23.64
N LEU A 158 3.60 -13.96 -22.39
CA LEU A 158 4.88 -13.51 -21.80
C LEU A 158 5.83 -14.70 -21.80
N VAL A 159 7.05 -14.48 -22.29
CA VAL A 159 8.07 -15.52 -22.43
C VAL A 159 9.27 -15.18 -21.55
N PRO A 160 9.76 -16.12 -20.72
CA PRO A 160 10.94 -15.90 -19.91
C PRO A 160 12.14 -15.44 -20.74
N VAL A 161 12.88 -14.47 -20.24
CA VAL A 161 14.12 -14.00 -20.86
C VAL A 161 15.24 -14.94 -20.45
N PRO A 162 15.97 -15.59 -21.41
CA PRO A 162 17.11 -16.42 -21.05
C PRO A 162 18.21 -15.63 -20.35
N PRO A 163 18.98 -16.23 -19.39
CA PRO A 163 19.99 -15.50 -18.58
C PRO A 163 21.09 -14.80 -19.38
N ARG A 164 21.33 -15.20 -20.63
CA ARG A 164 22.36 -14.61 -21.50
C ARG A 164 21.77 -13.82 -22.68
N ALA A 165 20.44 -13.61 -22.66
CA ALA A 165 19.81 -12.82 -23.73
C ALA A 165 20.14 -11.35 -23.55
N VAL A 166 20.41 -10.69 -24.67
CA VAL A 166 20.52 -9.23 -24.74
C VAL A 166 19.22 -8.72 -25.37
N PRO A 167 18.51 -7.78 -24.72
CA PRO A 167 17.32 -7.18 -25.30
C PRO A 167 17.62 -6.58 -26.68
N GLN A 168 16.74 -6.80 -27.62
CA GLN A 168 16.86 -6.21 -28.94
C GLN A 168 16.02 -4.91 -29.00
N PRO A 169 16.41 -3.94 -29.82
CA PRO A 169 15.58 -2.76 -30.05
C PRO A 169 14.19 -3.19 -30.54
N GLY A 170 13.16 -2.76 -29.79
CA GLY A 170 11.76 -3.15 -30.05
C GLY A 170 11.23 -4.31 -29.20
N ASP A 171 12.06 -4.95 -28.37
CA ASP A 171 11.56 -5.87 -27.35
C ASP A 171 10.76 -5.09 -26.31
N HIS A 172 9.56 -5.57 -26.00
CA HIS A 172 8.77 -5.06 -24.88
C HIS A 172 8.94 -5.98 -23.68
N LEU A 173 9.47 -5.43 -22.60
CA LEU A 173 9.67 -6.15 -21.35
C LEU A 173 8.51 -5.87 -20.38
N VAL A 174 8.03 -6.90 -19.71
CA VAL A 174 7.08 -6.80 -18.62
C VAL A 174 7.77 -7.26 -17.34
N VAL A 175 7.85 -6.39 -16.35
CA VAL A 175 8.50 -6.69 -15.05
C VAL A 175 7.56 -7.56 -14.24
N THR A 176 7.83 -8.86 -14.19
CA THR A 176 6.97 -9.86 -13.54
C THR A 176 7.57 -10.44 -12.27
N PHE A 177 8.88 -10.42 -12.11
CA PHE A 177 9.64 -11.11 -11.06
C PHE A 177 9.38 -12.61 -10.99
N ASP A 178 8.77 -13.22 -12.02
CA ASP A 178 8.41 -14.63 -12.01
C ASP A 178 9.65 -15.55 -11.94
N GLY A 179 10.78 -15.13 -12.51
CA GLY A 179 12.05 -15.84 -12.37
C GLY A 179 12.57 -15.83 -10.92
N LEU A 180 12.51 -14.66 -10.27
CA LEU A 180 12.97 -14.47 -8.89
C LEU A 180 12.10 -15.20 -7.88
N THR A 181 10.78 -15.15 -8.04
CA THR A 181 9.82 -15.78 -7.11
C THR A 181 9.84 -17.31 -7.19
N ARG A 182 10.39 -17.88 -8.27
CA ARG A 182 10.64 -19.32 -8.41
C ARG A 182 11.98 -19.76 -7.81
N ASP A 183 12.88 -18.82 -7.51
CA ASP A 183 14.18 -19.14 -6.89
C ASP A 183 14.00 -19.35 -5.38
N ALA A 184 14.12 -20.61 -4.97
CA ALA A 184 13.96 -21.00 -3.57
C ALA A 184 15.01 -20.36 -2.63
N ALA A 185 16.20 -20.01 -3.15
CA ALA A 185 17.23 -19.36 -2.35
C ALA A 185 16.84 -17.93 -2.00
N PHE A 186 16.28 -17.17 -2.96
CA PHE A 186 15.77 -15.83 -2.69
C PHE A 186 14.56 -15.86 -1.74
N VAL A 187 13.58 -16.70 -2.03
CA VAL A 187 12.35 -16.80 -1.20
C VAL A 187 12.68 -17.24 0.21
N GLY A 188 13.59 -18.21 0.36
CA GLY A 188 14.09 -18.68 1.67
C GLY A 188 14.80 -17.57 2.43
N LEU A 189 15.72 -16.85 1.77
CA LEU A 189 16.45 -15.73 2.38
C LEU A 189 15.49 -14.67 2.94
N MET A 190 14.47 -14.28 2.18
CA MET A 190 13.53 -13.25 2.62
C MET A 190 12.63 -13.73 3.76
N ARG A 191 12.14 -14.97 3.67
CA ARG A 191 11.33 -15.58 4.74
C ARG A 191 12.12 -15.70 6.04
N ASP A 192 13.29 -16.28 5.99
CA ASP A 192 14.14 -16.50 7.17
C ASP A 192 14.54 -15.16 7.82
N THR A 193 14.82 -14.13 6.99
CA THR A 193 15.13 -12.79 7.48
C THR A 193 13.97 -12.19 8.24
N LEU A 194 12.76 -12.16 7.65
CA LEU A 194 11.57 -11.59 8.28
C LEU A 194 11.20 -12.34 9.56
N GLN A 195 11.19 -13.67 9.54
CA GLN A 195 10.91 -14.50 10.71
C GLN A 195 11.95 -14.28 11.83
N ARG A 196 13.23 -14.14 11.46
CA ARG A 196 14.28 -13.86 12.43
C ARG A 196 14.11 -12.50 13.08
N LEU A 197 13.81 -11.46 12.29
CA LEU A 197 13.55 -10.12 12.80
C LEU A 197 12.33 -10.12 13.75
N GLU A 198 11.20 -10.70 13.34
CA GLU A 198 10.01 -10.81 14.19
C GLU A 198 10.31 -11.56 15.50
N SER A 199 11.03 -12.68 15.42
CA SER A 199 11.44 -13.45 16.62
C SER A 199 12.34 -12.66 17.58
N VAL A 200 13.22 -11.81 17.06
CA VAL A 200 14.16 -11.02 17.89
C VAL A 200 13.46 -9.82 18.53
N TYR A 201 12.62 -9.14 17.78
CA TYR A 201 11.93 -7.94 18.26
C TYR A 201 10.62 -8.25 19.00
N GLY A 202 10.07 -9.46 18.82
CA GLY A 202 8.82 -9.88 19.46
C GLY A 202 7.57 -9.19 18.92
N ASN A 203 7.67 -8.58 17.74
CA ASN A 203 6.59 -7.87 17.06
C ASN A 203 6.66 -8.14 15.56
N PRO A 204 5.54 -8.05 14.83
CA PRO A 204 5.57 -8.01 13.38
C PRO A 204 6.46 -6.87 12.88
N MET A 205 7.17 -7.12 11.78
CA MET A 205 8.22 -6.24 11.30
C MET A 205 7.95 -5.73 9.88
N ASN A 206 8.30 -4.48 9.64
CA ASN A 206 8.44 -3.86 8.34
C ASN A 206 9.94 -3.72 8.03
N LEU A 207 10.33 -4.13 6.83
CA LEU A 207 11.71 -4.15 6.36
C LEU A 207 11.81 -3.47 5.00
N GLU A 208 12.51 -2.34 4.92
CA GLU A 208 12.97 -1.83 3.62
C GLU A 208 14.31 -2.45 3.27
N PHE A 209 14.43 -2.92 2.03
CA PHE A 209 15.62 -3.63 1.62
C PHE A 209 16.03 -3.35 0.18
N ALA A 210 17.32 -3.63 -0.10
CA ALA A 210 17.85 -3.75 -1.43
C ALA A 210 18.64 -5.07 -1.56
N VAL A 211 18.64 -5.65 -2.75
CA VAL A 211 19.43 -6.86 -3.05
C VAL A 211 20.30 -6.60 -4.25
N ASN A 212 21.59 -6.92 -4.10
CA ASN A 212 22.51 -7.08 -5.20
C ASN A 212 22.71 -8.57 -5.50
N ILE A 213 22.77 -8.90 -6.78
CA ILE A 213 22.90 -10.28 -7.24
C ILE A 213 24.30 -10.45 -7.83
N GLU A 214 25.05 -11.35 -7.23
CA GLU A 214 26.33 -11.79 -7.76
C GLU A 214 26.12 -13.02 -8.63
N TRP A 215 26.62 -12.95 -9.85
CA TRP A 215 26.57 -14.04 -10.81
C TRP A 215 27.95 -14.68 -10.86
N PRO A 216 28.12 -15.91 -10.29
CA PRO A 216 29.41 -16.57 -10.33
C PRO A 216 29.85 -16.83 -11.76
N ASP A 217 31.16 -16.66 -12.01
CA ASP A 217 31.73 -16.97 -13.31
C ASP A 217 31.52 -18.44 -13.66
N ALA A 218 30.92 -18.67 -14.82
CA ALA A 218 30.76 -20.03 -15.36
C ALA A 218 31.48 -20.16 -16.70
N PRO A 219 32.14 -21.28 -16.97
CA PRO A 219 32.62 -21.57 -18.30
C PRO A 219 31.51 -21.46 -19.32
N VAL A 220 31.80 -20.91 -20.49
CA VAL A 220 30.78 -20.75 -21.58
C VAL A 220 30.14 -22.09 -21.97
N GLU A 221 30.84 -23.18 -21.71
CA GLU A 221 30.45 -24.57 -22.03
C GLU A 221 29.61 -25.22 -20.90
N ALA A 222 29.42 -24.58 -19.76
CA ALA A 222 28.64 -25.13 -18.66
C ALA A 222 27.18 -25.30 -19.09
N ALA A 223 26.67 -26.53 -19.05
CA ALA A 223 25.29 -26.86 -19.41
C ALA A 223 24.27 -26.15 -18.50
N THR A 224 24.66 -25.81 -17.28
CA THR A 224 23.82 -25.08 -16.33
C THR A 224 24.72 -24.02 -15.64
N PRO A 225 24.35 -22.72 -15.68
CA PRO A 225 25.08 -21.71 -14.95
C PRO A 225 24.96 -21.96 -13.44
N PRO A 226 25.96 -21.61 -12.64
CA PRO A 226 25.85 -21.68 -11.18
C PRO A 226 24.70 -20.76 -10.70
N PRO A 227 24.07 -21.11 -9.56
CA PRO A 227 23.01 -20.30 -9.00
C PRO A 227 23.52 -18.91 -8.62
N PRO A 228 22.68 -17.87 -8.72
CA PRO A 228 23.03 -16.53 -8.28
C PRO A 228 23.20 -16.48 -6.75
N VAL A 229 24.05 -15.57 -6.28
CA VAL A 229 24.22 -15.28 -4.85
C VAL A 229 23.54 -13.95 -4.54
N TYR A 230 22.66 -13.95 -3.54
CA TYR A 230 21.89 -12.79 -3.14
C TYR A 230 22.54 -12.09 -1.95
N HIS A 231 22.88 -10.82 -2.10
CA HIS A 231 23.40 -9.96 -1.04
C HIS A 231 22.30 -9.02 -0.59
N LEU A 232 21.67 -9.34 0.53
CA LEU A 232 20.60 -8.55 1.14
C LEU A 232 21.18 -7.39 1.95
N HIS A 233 20.71 -6.19 1.68
CA HIS A 233 21.03 -4.97 2.41
C HIS A 233 19.75 -4.45 3.08
N ILE A 234 19.75 -4.38 4.40
CA ILE A 234 18.68 -3.82 5.20
C ILE A 234 18.86 -2.30 5.19
N LEU A 235 17.88 -1.57 4.69
CA LEU A 235 17.88 -0.11 4.63
C LEU A 235 17.18 0.49 5.83
N GLU A 236 16.03 -0.07 6.19
CA GLU A 236 15.26 0.27 7.36
C GLU A 236 14.60 -0.98 7.92
N CYS A 237 14.45 -1.05 9.25
CA CYS A 237 13.74 -2.11 9.93
C CYS A 237 13.01 -1.52 11.12
N ARG A 238 11.69 -1.66 11.15
CA ARG A 238 10.84 -1.14 12.22
C ARG A 238 9.72 -2.11 12.58
N PRO A 239 9.26 -2.13 13.83
CA PRO A 239 8.05 -2.86 14.19
C PRO A 239 6.86 -2.34 13.40
N LEU A 240 6.03 -3.23 12.88
CA LEU A 240 4.70 -2.86 12.41
C LEU A 240 3.84 -2.54 13.62
N TYR A 241 3.35 -1.33 13.67
CA TYR A 241 2.44 -0.94 14.72
C TYR A 241 1.12 -1.66 14.52
N GLN A 242 0.87 -2.65 15.38
CA GLN A 242 -0.42 -3.32 15.49
C GLN A 242 -0.98 -2.96 16.86
N ARG A 243 -1.90 -2.01 16.90
CA ARG A 243 -2.64 -1.80 18.12
C ARG A 243 -3.58 -2.99 18.29
N ASN A 244 -3.32 -3.81 19.30
CA ASN A 244 -4.31 -4.76 19.80
C ASN A 244 -5.49 -3.94 20.35
N LEU A 245 -6.41 -3.53 19.46
CA LEU A 245 -7.65 -2.85 19.85
C LEU A 245 -8.64 -3.80 20.53
N ALA A 246 -8.25 -5.06 20.67
CA ALA A 246 -9.08 -6.10 21.27
C ALA A 246 -8.31 -6.94 22.27
N GLU A 247 -8.33 -6.57 23.54
CA GLU A 247 -8.30 -7.58 24.60
C GLU A 247 -9.66 -8.30 24.74
N SER A 248 -10.59 -8.16 23.84
CA SER A 248 -11.84 -8.91 23.65
C SER A 248 -12.69 -8.16 22.61
N GLY A 249 -12.46 -8.39 21.34
CA GLY A 249 -13.46 -8.04 20.32
C GLY A 249 -14.71 -8.88 20.57
N PRO A 250 -15.91 -8.30 20.52
CA PRO A 250 -17.12 -9.09 20.60
C PRO A 250 -17.21 -10.04 19.41
N ASP A 251 -17.70 -11.26 19.68
CA ASP A 251 -17.95 -12.30 18.70
C ASP A 251 -18.70 -11.74 17.47
N PRO A 252 -18.16 -11.83 16.26
CA PRO A 252 -18.84 -11.36 15.04
C PRO A 252 -20.04 -12.22 14.64
N ALA A 253 -20.18 -13.43 15.20
CA ALA A 253 -21.28 -14.33 14.86
C ALA A 253 -22.68 -13.69 15.05
N PRO A 254 -22.95 -12.88 16.11
CA PRO A 254 -24.22 -12.18 16.26
C PRO A 254 -24.48 -11.09 15.20
N LEU A 255 -23.45 -10.67 14.44
CA LEU A 255 -23.55 -9.57 13.47
C LEU A 255 -23.95 -10.05 12.08
N ARG A 256 -23.95 -11.37 11.83
CA ARG A 256 -24.23 -11.93 10.48
C ARG A 256 -25.67 -11.71 10.01
N ASP A 257 -26.61 -11.64 10.96
CA ASP A 257 -28.05 -11.44 10.65
C ASP A 257 -28.51 -9.97 10.67
N LYS A 258 -27.57 -9.02 10.91
CA LYS A 258 -27.90 -7.59 10.98
C LYS A 258 -27.77 -6.90 9.63
N HIS A 259 -28.40 -5.73 9.50
CA HIS A 259 -28.21 -4.85 8.33
C HIS A 259 -26.73 -4.43 8.24
N ARG A 260 -26.06 -4.82 7.16
CA ARG A 260 -24.65 -4.56 6.93
C ARG A 260 -24.43 -3.38 6.00
N LEU A 261 -23.52 -2.49 6.37
CA LEU A 261 -23.01 -1.50 5.44
C LEU A 261 -21.99 -2.12 4.48
N PHE A 262 -21.09 -2.93 5.03
CA PHE A 262 -20.16 -3.74 4.24
C PHE A 262 -19.67 -4.97 5.00
N ALA A 263 -19.23 -5.97 4.24
CA ALA A 263 -18.47 -7.10 4.73
C ALA A 263 -17.41 -7.50 3.71
N MET A 264 -16.28 -8.07 4.17
CA MET A 264 -15.20 -8.52 3.28
C MET A 264 -14.26 -9.48 3.99
N PRO A 265 -13.58 -10.38 3.23
CA PRO A 265 -12.46 -11.14 3.75
C PRO A 265 -11.30 -10.22 4.15
N SER A 266 -10.67 -10.48 5.29
CA SER A 266 -9.54 -9.69 5.79
C SER A 266 -8.60 -10.54 6.63
N LEU A 267 -7.31 -10.27 6.54
CA LEU A 267 -6.26 -10.83 7.39
C LEU A 267 -5.71 -9.80 8.39
N LEU A 268 -6.44 -8.70 8.57
CA LEU A 268 -6.07 -7.68 9.55
C LEU A 268 -6.23 -8.22 10.99
N PRO A 269 -5.44 -7.72 11.94
CA PRO A 269 -5.60 -8.05 13.36
C PRO A 269 -7.00 -7.71 13.86
N SER A 270 -7.52 -8.51 14.81
CA SER A 270 -8.82 -8.28 15.40
C SER A 270 -8.95 -6.88 16.00
N ALA A 271 -10.05 -6.23 15.69
CA ALA A 271 -10.36 -4.88 16.15
C ALA A 271 -11.88 -4.67 16.20
N ALA A 272 -12.32 -3.76 17.05
CA ALA A 272 -13.71 -3.31 17.07
C ALA A 272 -13.78 -1.79 17.17
N VAL A 273 -14.69 -1.20 16.40
CA VAL A 273 -15.03 0.23 16.45
C VAL A 273 -16.53 0.35 16.60
N GLU A 274 -16.94 1.16 17.55
CA GLU A 274 -18.34 1.40 17.87
C GLU A 274 -18.67 2.89 17.78
N GLN A 275 -19.97 3.21 17.74
CA GLN A 275 -20.47 4.57 17.84
C GLN A 275 -20.05 5.49 16.67
N ILE A 276 -19.89 4.97 15.46
CA ILE A 276 -19.77 5.79 14.27
C ILE A 276 -21.15 6.32 13.90
N THR A 277 -21.37 7.63 14.06
CA THR A 277 -22.66 8.28 13.82
C THR A 277 -22.73 9.02 12.49
N TYR A 278 -21.57 9.38 11.92
CA TYR A 278 -21.47 10.02 10.61
C TYR A 278 -20.53 9.29 9.69
N LEU A 279 -20.83 9.29 8.39
CA LEU A 279 -19.91 8.88 7.35
C LEU A 279 -19.67 10.02 6.38
N VAL A 280 -18.39 10.29 6.09
CA VAL A 280 -17.98 11.08 4.93
C VAL A 280 -17.71 10.10 3.80
N PHE A 281 -18.59 10.06 2.83
CA PHE A 281 -18.46 9.19 1.67
C PHE A 281 -18.05 10.00 0.45
N ILE A 282 -16.85 9.72 -0.06
CA ILE A 282 -16.37 10.24 -1.35
C ILE A 282 -16.63 9.15 -2.39
N ASP A 283 -17.64 9.32 -3.20
CA ASP A 283 -18.04 8.29 -4.18
C ASP A 283 -16.97 8.12 -5.25
N PRO A 284 -16.36 6.91 -5.38
CA PRO A 284 -15.32 6.66 -6.35
C PRO A 284 -15.70 6.96 -7.80
N ALA A 285 -16.96 6.68 -8.16
CA ALA A 285 -17.40 6.84 -9.54
C ALA A 285 -17.36 8.30 -10.00
N PRO A 286 -18.06 9.27 -9.37
CA PRO A 286 -17.93 10.67 -9.74
C PRO A 286 -16.53 11.23 -9.47
N TYR A 287 -15.82 10.79 -8.42
CA TYR A 287 -14.46 11.26 -8.14
C TYR A 287 -13.50 11.00 -9.30
N TYR A 288 -13.46 9.76 -9.82
CA TYR A 288 -12.58 9.42 -10.94
C TYR A 288 -13.03 10.01 -12.30
N HIS A 289 -14.27 10.52 -12.40
CA HIS A 289 -14.71 11.28 -13.55
C HIS A 289 -14.31 12.76 -13.52
N LEU A 290 -13.90 13.27 -12.34
CA LEU A 290 -13.33 14.61 -12.26
C LEU A 290 -12.00 14.68 -13.04
N PRO A 291 -11.69 15.83 -13.69
CA PRO A 291 -10.38 16.07 -14.24
C PRO A 291 -9.28 15.86 -13.18
N GLU A 292 -8.16 15.26 -13.61
CA GLU A 292 -6.99 15.11 -12.74
C GLU A 292 -6.41 16.49 -12.37
N GLY A 293 -5.82 16.59 -11.18
CA GLY A 293 -5.23 17.82 -10.67
C GLY A 293 -6.22 18.64 -9.83
N ASP A 294 -6.43 19.90 -10.21
CA ASP A 294 -7.12 20.91 -9.39
C ASP A 294 -8.51 20.50 -8.92
N GLU A 295 -9.32 19.86 -9.78
CA GLU A 295 -10.69 19.46 -9.41
C GLU A 295 -10.71 18.36 -8.35
N ARG A 296 -9.80 17.38 -8.43
CA ARG A 296 -9.68 16.37 -7.38
C ARG A 296 -9.03 16.93 -6.12
N GLN A 297 -8.13 17.91 -6.26
CA GLN A 297 -7.55 18.61 -5.12
C GLN A 297 -8.63 19.39 -4.35
N ARG A 298 -9.59 20.02 -5.04
CA ARG A 298 -10.73 20.68 -4.39
C ARG A 298 -11.52 19.74 -3.49
N VAL A 299 -11.66 18.46 -3.84
CA VAL A 299 -12.30 17.44 -2.99
C VAL A 299 -11.46 17.22 -1.72
N ALA A 300 -10.15 17.04 -1.88
CA ALA A 300 -9.23 16.85 -0.77
C ALA A 300 -9.23 18.06 0.21
N ASP A 301 -9.24 19.28 -0.33
CA ASP A 301 -9.23 20.53 0.45
C ASP A 301 -10.48 20.69 1.36
N ARG A 302 -11.51 19.86 1.19
CA ARG A 302 -12.71 19.88 2.04
C ARG A 302 -12.65 18.88 3.20
N VAL A 303 -11.78 17.90 3.10
CA VAL A 303 -11.64 16.85 4.14
C VAL A 303 -11.19 17.44 5.48
N PRO A 304 -10.20 18.34 5.56
CA PRO A 304 -9.81 18.97 6.83
C PRO A 304 -10.96 19.72 7.50
N ALA A 305 -11.77 20.46 6.72
CA ALA A 305 -12.92 21.18 7.27
C ALA A 305 -14.00 20.24 7.83
N LEU A 306 -14.20 19.07 7.20
CA LEU A 306 -15.09 18.03 7.72
C LEU A 306 -14.52 17.38 8.98
N ASN A 307 -13.20 17.10 8.98
CA ASN A 307 -12.50 16.58 10.16
C ASN A 307 -12.65 17.47 11.39
N ASP A 308 -12.63 18.77 11.19
CA ASP A 308 -12.73 19.74 12.30
C ASP A 308 -14.18 19.98 12.78
N ARG A 309 -15.16 19.82 11.91
CA ARG A 309 -16.58 20.17 12.19
C ARG A 309 -17.44 18.97 12.59
N LEU A 310 -17.05 17.76 12.20
CA LEU A 310 -17.73 16.54 12.62
C LEU A 310 -17.35 16.14 14.06
N PRO A 311 -18.24 15.43 14.79
CA PRO A 311 -17.93 14.98 16.13
C PRO A 311 -16.71 14.05 16.15
N ALA A 312 -15.62 14.46 16.81
CA ALA A 312 -14.37 13.71 16.88
C ALA A 312 -14.59 12.29 17.41
N SER A 313 -13.94 11.32 16.79
CA SER A 313 -14.04 9.88 17.09
C SER A 313 -15.44 9.25 16.89
N HIS A 314 -16.35 9.95 16.21
CA HIS A 314 -17.70 9.47 15.91
C HIS A 314 -18.01 9.47 14.40
N PHE A 315 -17.02 9.65 13.56
CA PHE A 315 -17.21 9.57 12.12
C PHE A 315 -16.16 8.70 11.44
N GLY A 316 -16.53 8.15 10.29
CA GLY A 316 -15.66 7.43 9.39
C GLY A 316 -15.55 8.12 8.03
N LEU A 317 -14.45 7.85 7.35
CA LEU A 317 -14.18 8.27 5.98
C LEU A 317 -14.22 7.04 5.07
N ILE A 318 -14.98 7.11 4.00
CA ILE A 318 -15.05 6.07 2.97
C ILE A 318 -14.75 6.73 1.64
N GLY A 319 -13.74 6.26 0.92
CA GLY A 319 -13.37 6.90 -0.34
C GLY A 319 -12.51 6.07 -1.26
N PRO A 320 -12.23 6.63 -2.46
CA PRO A 320 -11.51 5.93 -3.51
C PRO A 320 -10.03 5.74 -3.20
N GLY A 321 -9.53 4.57 -3.52
CA GLY A 321 -8.10 4.25 -3.53
C GLY A 321 -7.44 4.26 -2.17
N ARG A 322 -6.14 4.44 -2.17
CA ARG A 322 -5.25 4.40 -1.01
C ARG A 322 -5.11 5.80 -0.41
N TRP A 323 -5.72 6.03 0.75
CA TRP A 323 -5.58 7.29 1.48
C TRP A 323 -4.11 7.58 1.85
N GLY A 324 -3.77 8.84 2.07
CA GLY A 324 -2.40 9.26 2.38
C GLY A 324 -1.47 9.33 1.16
N SER A 325 -1.93 8.96 -0.04
CA SER A 325 -1.20 9.24 -1.26
C SER A 325 -1.43 10.69 -1.68
N LEU A 326 -0.37 11.45 -1.92
CA LEU A 326 -0.46 12.83 -2.40
C LEU A 326 -0.81 12.91 -3.90
N ASP A 327 -0.91 11.77 -4.59
CA ASP A 327 -1.32 11.70 -5.98
C ASP A 327 -2.84 11.50 -6.10
N SER A 328 -3.55 12.53 -6.54
CA SER A 328 -5.01 12.52 -6.71
C SER A 328 -5.53 11.50 -7.74
N ARG A 329 -4.62 10.86 -8.50
CA ARG A 329 -4.97 9.76 -9.40
C ARG A 329 -5.13 8.44 -8.65
N LEU A 330 -4.54 8.31 -7.48
CA LEU A 330 -4.56 7.10 -6.66
C LEU A 330 -5.65 7.14 -5.60
N SER A 331 -5.89 8.31 -5.01
CA SER A 331 -6.87 8.51 -3.93
C SER A 331 -7.19 9.98 -3.73
N VAL A 332 -7.89 10.29 -2.66
CA VAL A 332 -8.04 11.65 -2.16
C VAL A 332 -6.74 12.05 -1.45
N PRO A 333 -5.99 13.07 -1.93
CA PRO A 333 -4.70 13.45 -1.37
C PRO A 333 -4.88 14.18 -0.04
N VAL A 334 -4.70 13.46 1.05
CA VAL A 334 -4.79 13.96 2.43
C VAL A 334 -3.59 13.50 3.23
N THR A 335 -3.26 14.24 4.29
CA THR A 335 -2.29 13.87 5.31
C THR A 335 -2.99 13.37 6.58
N TYR A 336 -2.24 12.87 7.54
CA TYR A 336 -2.79 12.44 8.81
C TYR A 336 -3.53 13.59 9.54
N SER A 337 -2.98 14.80 9.52
CA SER A 337 -3.61 15.97 10.17
C SER A 337 -4.98 16.29 9.59
N ASP A 338 -5.24 15.97 8.33
CA ASP A 338 -6.51 16.25 7.66
C ASP A 338 -7.64 15.32 8.09
N ILE A 339 -7.32 14.18 8.74
CA ILE A 339 -8.29 13.12 9.10
C ILE A 339 -8.19 12.65 10.56
N CYS A 340 -7.32 13.25 11.34
CA CYS A 340 -6.92 12.79 12.68
C CYS A 340 -8.04 12.66 13.72
N ASN A 341 -9.22 13.24 13.48
CA ASN A 341 -10.39 13.16 14.34
C ASN A 341 -11.35 12.04 13.92
N SER A 342 -11.10 11.37 12.79
CA SER A 342 -11.87 10.20 12.35
C SER A 342 -11.61 8.98 13.23
N LYS A 343 -12.43 7.94 13.11
CA LYS A 343 -12.28 6.68 13.83
C LYS A 343 -12.14 5.49 12.89
N LEU A 344 -12.55 5.67 11.64
CA LEU A 344 -12.55 4.67 10.60
C LEU A 344 -12.09 5.29 9.29
N LEU A 345 -11.27 4.56 8.56
CA LEU A 345 -10.84 4.88 7.22
C LEU A 345 -11.07 3.67 6.30
N VAL A 346 -11.93 3.82 5.30
CA VAL A 346 -12.23 2.76 4.34
C VAL A 346 -11.68 3.14 2.97
N GLU A 347 -10.83 2.27 2.44
CA GLU A 347 -10.16 2.39 1.15
C GLU A 347 -10.89 1.55 0.10
N ILE A 348 -11.60 2.18 -0.83
CA ILE A 348 -12.29 1.48 -1.91
C ILE A 348 -11.33 1.36 -3.09
N SER A 349 -10.89 0.15 -3.38
CA SER A 349 -10.07 -0.11 -4.57
C SER A 349 -10.84 0.18 -5.84
N PRO A 350 -10.24 0.88 -6.84
CA PRO A 350 -10.86 1.03 -8.14
C PRO A 350 -11.17 -0.35 -8.74
N PRO A 351 -12.30 -0.49 -9.46
CA PRO A 351 -12.58 -1.72 -10.19
C PRO A 351 -11.42 -2.02 -11.15
N TYR A 352 -10.98 -3.29 -11.19
CA TYR A 352 -9.86 -3.79 -12.01
C TYR A 352 -8.44 -3.46 -11.49
N THR A 353 -8.26 -3.05 -10.23
CA THR A 353 -6.93 -3.09 -9.60
C THR A 353 -6.68 -4.47 -8.98
N PRO A 354 -5.42 -4.94 -8.97
CA PRO A 354 -5.03 -6.08 -8.12
C PRO A 354 -5.33 -5.74 -6.66
N PRO A 355 -5.24 -6.73 -5.73
CA PRO A 355 -5.77 -6.63 -4.38
C PRO A 355 -5.55 -5.27 -3.74
N PRO A 356 -6.44 -4.84 -2.86
CA PRO A 356 -6.42 -3.49 -2.33
C PRO A 356 -5.02 -3.16 -1.84
N GLU A 357 -4.38 -2.22 -2.51
CA GLU A 357 -3.19 -1.62 -1.96
C GLU A 357 -3.64 -0.69 -0.84
N LEU A 358 -3.82 -1.25 0.33
CA LEU A 358 -3.98 -0.47 1.54
C LEU A 358 -2.76 0.43 1.71
N ALA A 359 -2.93 1.54 2.40
CA ALA A 359 -1.82 2.37 2.86
C ALA A 359 -0.85 1.62 3.80
N TYR A 360 -1.05 0.31 3.98
CA TYR A 360 -0.32 -0.59 4.87
C TYR A 360 1.19 -0.48 4.70
N GLY A 361 1.88 -0.23 5.82
CA GLY A 361 3.34 -0.09 5.87
C GLY A 361 3.86 1.24 5.32
N THR A 362 3.04 2.27 5.22
CA THR A 362 3.46 3.66 4.99
C THR A 362 3.47 4.44 6.29
N ASP A 363 4.20 5.53 6.35
CA ASP A 363 4.19 6.44 7.51
C ASP A 363 2.77 6.92 7.82
N PHE A 364 1.99 7.25 6.78
CA PHE A 364 0.57 7.61 6.95
C PHE A 364 -0.24 6.50 7.65
N TYR A 365 -0.05 5.23 7.23
CA TYR A 365 -0.75 4.11 7.85
C TYR A 365 -0.37 3.94 9.31
N GLU A 366 0.91 4.08 9.64
CA GLU A 366 1.40 3.98 11.00
C GLU A 366 0.83 5.08 11.88
N ASP A 367 0.83 6.34 11.41
CA ASP A 367 0.24 7.48 12.10
C ASP A 367 -1.25 7.26 12.42
N VAL A 368 -2.03 6.77 11.45
CA VAL A 368 -3.48 6.54 11.63
C VAL A 368 -3.77 5.38 12.56
N VAL A 369 -3.01 4.29 12.47
CA VAL A 369 -3.19 3.11 13.36
C VAL A 369 -2.76 3.43 14.78
N GLU A 370 -1.64 4.14 14.98
CA GLU A 370 -1.19 4.59 16.29
C GLU A 370 -2.21 5.53 16.94
N ALA A 371 -2.87 6.38 16.15
CA ALA A 371 -3.96 7.23 16.63
C ALA A 371 -5.25 6.46 16.97
N GLY A 372 -5.30 5.15 16.72
CA GLY A 372 -6.46 4.30 16.94
C GLY A 372 -7.55 4.46 15.90
N ILE A 373 -7.20 4.89 14.70
CA ILE A 373 -8.09 4.89 13.53
C ILE A 373 -7.97 3.51 12.88
N VAL A 374 -9.10 2.85 12.64
CA VAL A 374 -9.15 1.56 11.97
C VAL A 374 -9.13 1.77 10.46
N VAL A 375 -8.21 1.11 9.76
CA VAL A 375 -8.10 1.16 8.30
C VAL A 375 -8.56 -0.15 7.70
N VAL A 376 -9.48 -0.08 6.73
CA VAL A 376 -10.06 -1.23 6.03
C VAL A 376 -10.02 -0.98 4.53
N GLY A 377 -9.55 -1.96 3.76
CA GLY A 377 -9.60 -1.86 2.30
C GLY A 377 -10.69 -2.75 1.72
N ILE A 378 -11.51 -2.21 0.86
CA ILE A 378 -12.59 -2.94 0.18
C ILE A 378 -12.28 -3.03 -1.31
N GLN A 379 -12.37 -4.25 -1.84
CA GLN A 379 -12.32 -4.50 -3.28
C GLN A 379 -13.70 -4.91 -3.78
N PRO A 380 -14.44 -4.00 -4.42
CA PRO A 380 -15.73 -4.32 -5.00
C PRO A 380 -15.62 -5.42 -6.05
N GLY A 381 -16.46 -6.47 -5.91
CA GLY A 381 -16.46 -7.62 -6.84
C GLY A 381 -15.51 -8.76 -6.45
N GLN A 382 -14.73 -8.65 -5.37
CA GLN A 382 -14.05 -9.78 -4.76
C GLN A 382 -15.08 -10.73 -4.13
N GLU A 383 -14.85 -12.03 -4.22
CA GLU A 383 -15.71 -13.03 -3.56
C GLU A 383 -15.74 -12.78 -2.04
N GLY A 384 -16.94 -12.75 -1.46
CA GLY A 384 -17.15 -12.44 -0.06
C GLY A 384 -17.11 -10.93 0.28
N SER A 385 -16.96 -10.04 -0.70
CA SER A 385 -17.02 -8.59 -0.50
C SER A 385 -18.41 -8.04 -0.83
N GLU A 386 -19.02 -7.38 0.14
CA GLU A 386 -20.36 -6.78 0.06
C GLU A 386 -20.29 -5.31 0.46
N MET A 387 -21.12 -4.45 -0.17
CA MET A 387 -21.26 -3.05 0.20
C MET A 387 -22.67 -2.55 -0.13
N ASP A 388 -23.31 -1.89 0.82
CA ASP A 388 -24.61 -1.25 0.63
C ASP A 388 -24.46 0.12 -0.07
N TRP A 389 -24.36 0.05 -1.39
CA TRP A 389 -24.29 1.23 -2.25
C TRP A 389 -25.57 2.06 -2.23
N GLU A 390 -26.74 1.44 -1.97
CA GLU A 390 -28.02 2.11 -1.92
C GLU A 390 -28.08 3.06 -0.71
N LEU A 391 -27.66 2.59 0.46
CA LEU A 391 -27.54 3.44 1.63
C LEU A 391 -26.54 4.57 1.41
N LEU A 392 -25.34 4.27 0.89
CA LEU A 392 -24.29 5.27 0.70
C LEU A 392 -24.69 6.38 -0.29
N ARG A 393 -25.39 6.03 -1.36
CA ARG A 393 -25.79 6.98 -2.42
C ARG A 393 -27.19 7.55 -2.25
N GLY A 394 -28.09 6.80 -1.61
CA GLY A 394 -29.51 7.17 -1.45
C GLY A 394 -29.82 7.98 -0.20
N SER A 395 -28.98 7.94 0.84
CA SER A 395 -29.21 8.70 2.07
C SER A 395 -29.17 10.21 1.86
N PRO A 396 -29.85 11.01 2.68
CA PRO A 396 -29.71 12.47 2.69
C PRO A 396 -28.23 12.89 2.82
N ASN A 397 -27.85 13.96 2.11
CA ASN A 397 -26.50 14.49 2.16
C ASN A 397 -26.44 15.77 3.00
N HIS A 398 -25.76 15.71 4.12
CA HIS A 398 -25.62 16.82 5.07
C HIS A 398 -24.34 17.66 4.84
N LEU A 399 -23.63 17.48 3.70
CA LEU A 399 -22.39 18.20 3.39
C LEU A 399 -22.51 19.71 3.58
N ALA A 400 -23.58 20.32 3.03
CA ALA A 400 -23.78 21.76 3.09
C ALA A 400 -24.08 22.29 4.51
N GLU A 401 -24.50 21.44 5.44
CA GLU A 401 -24.71 21.81 6.84
C GLU A 401 -23.37 21.96 7.57
N PHE A 402 -22.41 21.10 7.27
CA PHE A 402 -21.08 21.14 7.86
C PHE A 402 -20.11 22.04 7.09
N VAL A 403 -20.13 21.98 5.75
CA VAL A 403 -19.23 22.75 4.88
C VAL A 403 -20.04 23.40 3.76
N PRO A 404 -20.75 24.53 4.02
CA PRO A 404 -21.59 25.20 3.04
C PRO A 404 -20.85 25.58 1.74
N GLU A 405 -19.56 25.91 1.86
CA GLU A 405 -18.67 26.25 0.75
C GLU A 405 -18.33 25.08 -0.17
N ALA A 406 -18.71 23.85 0.21
CA ALA A 406 -18.52 22.63 -0.59
C ALA A 406 -19.84 22.13 -1.23
N ALA A 407 -20.92 22.91 -1.21
CA ALA A 407 -22.22 22.47 -1.69
C ALA A 407 -22.20 22.01 -3.17
N ASP A 408 -21.35 22.59 -4.00
CA ASP A 408 -21.11 22.21 -5.40
C ASP A 408 -20.46 20.83 -5.57
N LEU A 409 -19.78 20.34 -4.53
CA LEU A 409 -19.15 19.01 -4.49
C LEU A 409 -20.10 17.91 -3.97
N ALA A 410 -21.37 18.23 -3.66
CA ALA A 410 -22.36 17.26 -3.19
C ALA A 410 -22.55 16.02 -4.10
N PRO A 411 -22.33 16.07 -5.42
CA PRO A 411 -22.33 14.89 -6.26
C PRO A 411 -21.16 13.92 -5.98
N VAL A 412 -20.07 14.39 -5.38
CA VAL A 412 -18.84 13.63 -5.12
C VAL A 412 -18.67 13.32 -3.64
N ILE A 413 -18.98 14.30 -2.77
CA ILE A 413 -18.83 14.19 -1.31
C ILE A 413 -20.22 14.12 -0.67
N ARG A 414 -20.43 13.16 0.19
CA ARG A 414 -21.63 13.02 0.99
C ARG A 414 -21.27 12.92 2.47
N VAL A 415 -21.99 13.64 3.30
CA VAL A 415 -21.99 13.46 4.75
C VAL A 415 -23.31 12.82 5.14
N ILE A 416 -23.26 11.62 5.66
CA ILE A 416 -24.42 10.79 5.99
C ILE A 416 -24.57 10.72 7.50
N ASP A 417 -25.72 11.14 8.04
CA ASP A 417 -26.11 10.85 9.42
C ASP A 417 -26.67 9.41 9.48
N LEU A 418 -25.93 8.51 10.09
CA LEU A 418 -26.28 7.09 10.13
C LEU A 418 -27.46 6.79 11.04
N ARG A 419 -27.67 7.59 12.07
CA ARG A 419 -28.86 7.44 12.92
C ARG A 419 -30.13 7.78 12.17
N ALA A 420 -30.09 8.81 11.32
CA ALA A 420 -31.21 9.17 10.45
C ALA A 420 -31.40 8.18 9.30
N ALA A 421 -30.30 7.67 8.72
CA ALA A 421 -30.33 6.80 7.55
C ALA A 421 -30.63 5.32 7.88
N ALA A 422 -30.11 4.80 9.01
CA ALA A 422 -30.20 3.39 9.36
C ALA A 422 -30.72 3.12 10.79
N GLY A 423 -31.11 4.16 11.53
CA GLY A 423 -31.71 4.04 12.87
C GLY A 423 -30.71 3.91 14.02
N SER A 424 -29.46 3.58 13.75
CA SER A 424 -28.43 3.37 14.78
C SER A 424 -27.02 3.76 14.33
N PRO A 425 -26.07 3.93 15.25
CA PRO A 425 -24.66 4.07 14.89
C PRO A 425 -24.13 2.82 14.19
N LEU A 426 -23.08 2.99 13.39
CA LEU A 426 -22.35 1.88 12.77
C LEU A 426 -21.35 1.28 13.77
N ARG A 427 -21.26 -0.04 13.76
CA ARG A 427 -20.28 -0.84 14.44
C ARG A 427 -19.47 -1.63 13.43
N ILE A 428 -18.16 -1.71 13.64
CA ILE A 428 -17.25 -2.48 12.79
C ILE A 428 -16.53 -3.49 13.68
N VAL A 429 -16.45 -4.72 13.20
CA VAL A 429 -15.69 -5.79 13.84
C VAL A 429 -14.78 -6.41 12.80
N ILE A 430 -13.51 -6.50 13.13
CA ILE A 430 -12.48 -7.25 12.41
C ILE A 430 -12.20 -8.49 13.24
N ASP A 431 -12.37 -9.66 12.65
CA ASP A 431 -12.15 -10.93 13.30
C ASP A 431 -11.11 -11.75 12.53
N ASN A 432 -9.97 -11.97 13.17
CA ASN A 432 -8.87 -12.76 12.59
C ASN A 432 -9.08 -14.28 12.72
N GLU A 433 -10.08 -14.76 13.48
CA GLU A 433 -10.42 -16.18 13.53
C GLU A 433 -11.28 -16.58 12.33
N THR A 434 -12.23 -15.73 11.95
CA THR A 434 -13.06 -15.92 10.75
C THR A 434 -12.45 -15.30 9.51
N ASN A 435 -11.39 -14.49 9.64
CA ASN A 435 -10.77 -13.70 8.57
C ASN A 435 -11.78 -12.81 7.86
N GLU A 436 -12.65 -12.14 8.62
CA GLU A 436 -13.72 -11.30 8.09
C GLU A 436 -13.74 -9.92 8.78
N VAL A 437 -14.06 -8.88 8.01
CA VAL A 437 -14.48 -7.58 8.52
C VAL A 437 -15.95 -7.41 8.25
N VAL A 438 -16.71 -7.01 9.26
CA VAL A 438 -18.14 -6.70 9.14
C VAL A 438 -18.42 -5.33 9.74
N ALA A 439 -19.06 -4.48 8.96
CA ALA A 439 -19.63 -3.21 9.40
C ALA A 439 -21.16 -3.30 9.37
N CYS A 440 -21.82 -3.17 10.52
CA CYS A 440 -23.25 -3.36 10.65
C CYS A 440 -23.87 -2.33 11.58
N PHE A 441 -25.19 -2.20 11.46
CA PHE A 441 -26.03 -1.35 12.31
C PHE A 441 -26.59 -2.18 13.47
N GLU A 442 -26.58 -1.62 14.68
CA GLU A 442 -27.23 -2.23 15.83
C GLU A 442 -28.73 -1.91 15.75
N GLU A 443 -29.59 -2.90 15.94
CA GLU A 443 -31.05 -2.69 16.07
C GLU A 443 -31.41 -2.02 17.39
#